data_3db244cc031941c72fa15560bd72aded
#
_entry.id   3db244cc031941c72fa15560bd72aded
#
_cell.length_a   1.000
_cell.length_b   1.000
_cell.length_c   1.000
_cell.angle_alpha   90.00
_cell.angle_beta   90.00
_cell.angle_gamma   90.00
#
_symmetry.space_group_name_H-M   'P 1'
#
loop_
_entity.id
_entity.type
_entity.pdbx_description
1 polymer ?
#
loop_
_entity_poly.entity_id
_entity_poly.type
_entity_poly.pdbx_seq_one_letter_code
_entity_poly.pdbx_strand_id
1 'polypeptide(L)'
;MLARRFYKEVSVRDLGGVSGHTALVAGCGGWCGPYHDMVKHVPTIEAKFERVIIMPSSFDVSVPSVRSTLATTKALVFARERKSFDDICRLCDAKIAYDCAFFFDYRPYLRHGDGCLVSYRTDVESVLSVIPESNHDISKSCSSLDEWLWTIARHAVVRTDRAHVMIAAALLGKVVDYWTSSYHKVPAIADYALRSFPVRRIEPENQFRIAS
;
A
#
# COMPACT_ATOMS: atom_id res chain seq x y z
N MET A 1 14.43 -14.33 -14.20
CA MET A 1 15.40 -13.50 -14.97
C MET A 1 14.93 -13.09 -16.38
N LEU A 2 13.87 -13.67 -16.93
CA LEU A 2 13.34 -13.34 -18.26
C LEU A 2 12.53 -12.02 -18.30
N ALA A 3 11.89 -11.60 -17.20
CA ALA A 3 11.01 -10.42 -17.19
C ALA A 3 11.73 -9.09 -17.43
N ARG A 4 12.98 -8.92 -17.00
CA ARG A 4 13.71 -7.64 -17.13
C ARG A 4 14.03 -7.20 -18.56
N ARG A 5 13.85 -8.06 -19.55
CA ARG A 5 14.19 -7.76 -20.96
C ARG A 5 13.03 -7.11 -21.74
N PHE A 6 11.81 -7.08 -21.21
CA PHE A 6 10.61 -6.74 -21.96
C PHE A 6 9.85 -5.53 -21.46
N TYR A 7 10.28 -4.84 -20.40
CA TYR A 7 9.63 -3.63 -19.93
C TYR A 7 10.64 -2.53 -19.64
N LYS A 8 10.17 -1.29 -19.78
CA LYS A 8 10.87 -0.06 -19.40
C LYS A 8 10.08 0.60 -18.27
N GLU A 9 10.77 0.88 -17.16
CA GLU A 9 10.20 1.68 -16.09
C GLU A 9 10.25 3.17 -16.45
N VAL A 10 9.14 3.85 -16.29
CA VAL A 10 9.00 5.28 -16.64
C VAL A 10 8.23 5.99 -15.53
N SER A 11 8.74 7.13 -15.09
CA SER A 11 7.99 8.00 -14.19
C SER A 11 6.75 8.59 -14.90
N VAL A 12 5.66 8.74 -14.17
CA VAL A 12 4.46 9.44 -14.68
C VAL A 12 4.74 10.88 -15.12
N ARG A 13 5.85 11.47 -14.66
CA ARG A 13 6.32 12.80 -15.06
C ARG A 13 6.98 12.80 -16.44
N ASP A 14 7.44 11.64 -16.91
CA ASP A 14 8.21 11.48 -18.15
C ASP A 14 7.41 10.79 -19.27
N LEU A 15 6.08 10.78 -19.15
CA LEU A 15 5.18 10.15 -20.13
C LEU A 15 5.21 10.78 -21.53
N GLY A 16 5.78 11.98 -21.69
CA GLY A 16 5.77 12.72 -22.95
C GLY A 16 6.28 11.92 -24.14
N GLY A 17 7.40 11.23 -23.98
CA GLY A 17 8.11 10.47 -25.03
C GLY A 17 7.81 8.96 -25.06
N VAL A 18 6.80 8.47 -24.36
CA VAL A 18 6.55 7.04 -24.21
C VAL A 18 5.19 6.66 -24.77
N SER A 19 5.16 5.59 -25.54
CA SER A 19 3.93 4.93 -26.04
C SER A 19 4.23 3.45 -26.26
N GLY A 20 3.21 2.62 -26.43
CA GLY A 20 3.39 1.19 -26.69
C GLY A 20 2.11 0.38 -26.57
N HIS A 21 2.25 -0.94 -26.61
CA HIS A 21 1.12 -1.83 -26.54
C HIS A 21 0.51 -1.90 -25.13
N THR A 22 1.31 -2.13 -24.09
CA THR A 22 0.79 -2.34 -22.73
C THR A 22 1.51 -1.47 -21.71
N ALA A 23 0.74 -0.75 -20.91
CA ALA A 23 1.21 -0.07 -19.71
C ALA A 23 0.78 -0.82 -18.46
N LEU A 24 1.74 -1.07 -17.55
CA LEU A 24 1.48 -1.50 -16.18
C LEU A 24 1.62 -0.28 -15.26
N VAL A 25 0.53 0.16 -14.68
CA VAL A 25 0.51 1.26 -13.71
C VAL A 25 0.73 0.66 -12.32
N ALA A 26 1.79 1.10 -11.64
CA ALA A 26 2.17 0.55 -10.33
C ALA A 26 1.02 0.65 -9.31
N GLY A 27 0.86 -0.40 -8.51
CA GLY A 27 -0.10 -0.43 -7.40
C GLY A 27 0.29 0.57 -6.32
N CYS A 28 -0.68 1.33 -5.82
CA CYS A 28 -0.41 2.39 -4.87
C CYS A 28 -1.64 2.81 -4.04
N GLY A 29 -1.44 3.80 -3.17
CA GLY A 29 -2.49 4.54 -2.47
C GLY A 29 -2.94 5.82 -3.18
N GLY A 30 -2.49 6.06 -4.42
CA GLY A 30 -2.75 7.29 -5.17
C GLY A 30 -4.18 7.46 -5.72
N TRP A 31 -5.13 6.68 -5.18
CA TRP A 31 -6.56 6.70 -5.50
C TRP A 31 -7.42 7.01 -4.27
N CYS A 32 -6.83 7.53 -3.21
CA CYS A 32 -7.52 7.67 -1.94
C CYS A 32 -7.25 9.01 -1.29
N GLY A 33 -8.27 9.60 -0.65
CA GLY A 33 -8.18 10.73 0.26
C GLY A 33 -7.28 11.85 -0.27
N PRO A 34 -6.26 12.27 0.51
CA PRO A 34 -5.38 13.36 0.11
C PRO A 34 -4.42 13.01 -1.04
N TYR A 35 -4.24 11.72 -1.36
CA TYR A 35 -3.34 11.24 -2.41
C TYR A 35 -4.14 10.62 -3.56
N HIS A 36 -4.77 11.45 -4.41
CA HIS A 36 -5.53 10.97 -5.57
C HIS A 36 -4.95 11.46 -6.91
N ASP A 37 -3.64 11.60 -6.99
CA ASP A 37 -2.98 12.14 -8.18
C ASP A 37 -3.07 11.23 -9.42
N MET A 38 -3.30 9.93 -9.24
CA MET A 38 -3.41 9.00 -10.36
C MET A 38 -4.55 9.34 -11.33
N VAL A 39 -5.61 9.99 -10.86
CA VAL A 39 -6.72 10.45 -11.72
C VAL A 39 -6.27 11.39 -12.85
N LYS A 40 -5.18 12.13 -12.64
CA LYS A 40 -4.62 13.07 -13.63
C LYS A 40 -3.82 12.35 -14.71
N HIS A 41 -3.24 11.19 -14.39
CA HIS A 41 -2.30 10.49 -15.27
C HIS A 41 -2.97 9.42 -16.12
N VAL A 42 -4.01 8.76 -15.63
CA VAL A 42 -4.67 7.65 -16.34
C VAL A 42 -5.15 8.02 -17.73
N PRO A 43 -5.85 9.13 -17.97
CA PRO A 43 -6.27 9.50 -19.33
C PRO A 43 -5.10 9.67 -20.30
N THR A 44 -3.98 10.23 -19.82
CA THR A 44 -2.76 10.39 -20.61
C THR A 44 -2.11 9.05 -20.95
N ILE A 45 -2.10 8.11 -19.99
CA ILE A 45 -1.59 6.76 -20.21
C ILE A 45 -2.47 6.02 -21.22
N GLU A 46 -3.77 6.08 -21.08
CA GLU A 46 -4.73 5.43 -22.00
C GLU A 46 -4.69 5.99 -23.43
N ALA A 47 -4.33 7.25 -23.59
CA ALA A 47 -4.13 7.84 -24.91
C ALA A 47 -2.86 7.35 -25.62
N LYS A 48 -1.91 6.76 -24.89
CA LYS A 48 -0.59 6.37 -25.39
C LYS A 48 -0.38 4.86 -25.49
N PHE A 49 -1.22 4.08 -24.84
CA PHE A 49 -1.09 2.63 -24.78
C PHE A 49 -2.40 1.96 -25.18
N GLU A 50 -2.30 0.89 -25.96
CA GLU A 50 -3.47 0.11 -26.41
C GLU A 50 -4.14 -0.62 -25.25
N ARG A 51 -3.35 -1.05 -24.26
CA ARG A 51 -3.82 -1.74 -23.06
C ARG A 51 -3.21 -1.13 -21.82
N VAL A 52 -4.06 -0.83 -20.83
CA VAL A 52 -3.62 -0.33 -19.53
C VAL A 52 -4.08 -1.29 -18.43
N ILE A 53 -3.19 -1.63 -17.53
CA ILE A 53 -3.47 -2.46 -16.36
C ILE A 53 -3.05 -1.67 -15.12
N ILE A 54 -4.00 -1.36 -14.26
CA ILE A 54 -3.74 -0.73 -12.96
C ILE A 54 -3.54 -1.85 -11.94
N MET A 55 -2.32 -1.95 -11.43
CA MET A 55 -1.91 -2.97 -10.48
C MET A 55 -2.62 -2.80 -9.12
N PRO A 56 -2.63 -3.84 -8.26
CA PRO A 56 -3.43 -3.85 -7.05
C PRO A 56 -3.29 -2.59 -6.19
N SER A 57 -4.39 -1.86 -6.04
CA SER A 57 -4.48 -0.55 -5.36
C SER A 57 -5.70 -0.52 -4.43
N SER A 58 -5.72 0.43 -3.48
CA SER A 58 -6.94 0.78 -2.73
C SER A 58 -7.60 1.98 -3.38
N PHE A 59 -8.92 1.99 -3.41
CA PHE A 59 -9.73 3.03 -4.07
C PHE A 59 -10.73 3.64 -3.09
N ASP A 60 -10.83 4.96 -3.11
CA ASP A 60 -11.81 5.73 -2.35
C ASP A 60 -12.76 6.46 -3.32
N VAL A 61 -13.88 5.85 -3.61
CA VAL A 61 -14.89 6.39 -4.54
C VAL A 61 -15.73 7.52 -3.93
N SER A 62 -15.52 7.87 -2.67
CA SER A 62 -16.10 9.08 -2.07
C SER A 62 -15.44 10.34 -2.63
N VAL A 63 -14.22 10.22 -3.17
CA VAL A 63 -13.53 11.29 -3.89
C VAL A 63 -14.11 11.38 -5.32
N PRO A 64 -14.81 12.48 -5.68
CA PRO A 64 -15.53 12.56 -6.97
C PRO A 64 -14.65 12.34 -8.20
N SER A 65 -13.41 12.84 -8.18
CA SER A 65 -12.46 12.67 -9.29
C SER A 65 -12.02 11.21 -9.46
N VAL A 66 -11.83 10.46 -8.37
CA VAL A 66 -11.52 9.03 -8.41
C VAL A 66 -12.70 8.26 -9.03
N ARG A 67 -13.92 8.52 -8.53
CA ARG A 67 -15.13 7.88 -9.04
C ARG A 67 -15.32 8.14 -10.54
N SER A 68 -15.19 9.40 -10.97
CA SER A 68 -15.40 9.75 -12.38
C SER A 68 -14.33 9.14 -13.30
N THR A 69 -13.06 9.13 -12.88
CA THR A 69 -11.98 8.49 -13.64
C THR A 69 -12.21 6.99 -13.77
N LEU A 70 -12.60 6.31 -12.69
CA LEU A 70 -12.92 4.88 -12.73
C LEU A 70 -14.12 4.56 -13.61
N ALA A 71 -15.13 5.42 -13.63
CA ALA A 71 -16.33 5.23 -14.47
C ALA A 71 -16.05 5.42 -15.98
N THR A 72 -14.93 6.02 -16.35
CA THR A 72 -14.59 6.30 -17.75
C THR A 72 -13.34 5.57 -18.24
N THR A 73 -12.56 4.97 -17.36
CA THR A 73 -11.33 4.24 -17.70
C THR A 73 -11.63 3.00 -18.54
N LYS A 74 -10.75 2.71 -19.49
CA LYS A 74 -10.71 1.46 -20.26
C LYS A 74 -9.71 0.45 -19.69
N ALA A 75 -9.01 0.82 -18.61
CA ALA A 75 -8.02 -0.04 -17.98
C ALA A 75 -8.65 -1.24 -17.29
N LEU A 76 -7.94 -2.36 -17.29
CA LEU A 76 -8.17 -3.43 -16.33
C LEU A 76 -7.65 -3.00 -14.97
N VAL A 77 -8.52 -2.95 -13.96
CA VAL A 77 -8.21 -2.39 -12.63
C VAL A 77 -8.17 -3.51 -11.59
N PHE A 78 -7.08 -3.60 -10.82
CA PHE A 78 -7.00 -4.52 -9.71
C PHE A 78 -7.15 -3.79 -8.38
N ALA A 79 -8.14 -4.21 -7.57
CA ALA A 79 -8.22 -3.84 -6.16
C ALA A 79 -7.38 -4.81 -5.32
N ARG A 80 -6.70 -4.31 -4.27
CA ARG A 80 -5.88 -5.12 -3.37
C ARG A 80 -6.60 -5.58 -2.11
N GLU A 81 -7.87 -5.22 -1.95
CA GLU A 81 -8.73 -5.63 -0.83
C GLU A 81 -10.21 -5.55 -1.22
N ARG A 82 -11.04 -6.25 -0.44
CA ARG A 82 -12.46 -6.47 -0.75
C ARG A 82 -13.26 -5.18 -0.83
N LYS A 83 -13.06 -4.25 0.11
CA LYS A 83 -13.81 -2.99 0.16
C LYS A 83 -13.64 -2.18 -1.13
N SER A 84 -12.39 -1.99 -1.58
CA SER A 84 -12.14 -1.29 -2.85
C SER A 84 -12.75 -2.05 -4.04
N PHE A 85 -12.65 -3.38 -4.07
CA PHE A 85 -13.25 -4.17 -5.16
C PHE A 85 -14.77 -3.97 -5.22
N ASP A 86 -15.46 -4.08 -4.08
CA ASP A 86 -16.91 -3.93 -4.01
C ASP A 86 -17.38 -2.52 -4.42
N ASP A 87 -16.57 -1.52 -4.12
CA ASP A 87 -16.84 -0.12 -4.49
C ASP A 87 -16.69 0.14 -6.00
N ILE A 88 -15.73 -0.55 -6.67
CA ILE A 88 -15.37 -0.24 -8.08
C ILE A 88 -15.88 -1.26 -9.10
N CYS A 89 -16.29 -2.46 -8.69
CA CYS A 89 -16.64 -3.55 -9.61
C CYS A 89 -17.83 -3.26 -10.54
N ARG A 90 -18.63 -2.22 -10.22
CA ARG A 90 -19.72 -1.74 -11.06
C ARG A 90 -19.37 -0.47 -11.84
N LEU A 91 -18.17 0.08 -11.66
CA LEU A 91 -17.71 1.30 -12.32
C LEU A 91 -16.79 1.01 -13.51
N CYS A 92 -15.96 -0.04 -13.41
CA CYS A 92 -14.95 -0.37 -14.40
C CYS A 92 -14.72 -1.88 -14.50
N ASP A 93 -13.88 -2.32 -15.46
CA ASP A 93 -13.40 -3.72 -15.51
C ASP A 93 -12.45 -3.96 -14.34
N ALA A 94 -13.02 -4.39 -13.22
CA ALA A 94 -12.30 -4.57 -11.96
C ALA A 94 -12.11 -6.04 -11.60
N LYS A 95 -10.96 -6.34 -11.02
CA LYS A 95 -10.62 -7.63 -10.41
C LYS A 95 -10.00 -7.41 -9.04
N ILE A 96 -9.94 -8.48 -8.24
CA ILE A 96 -9.28 -8.44 -6.94
C ILE A 96 -8.02 -9.30 -6.99
N ALA A 97 -6.93 -8.80 -6.39
CA ALA A 97 -5.67 -9.51 -6.25
C ALA A 97 -4.98 -9.06 -4.96
N TYR A 98 -3.99 -9.82 -4.50
CA TYR A 98 -3.14 -9.38 -3.40
C TYR A 98 -2.26 -8.18 -3.81
N ASP A 99 -1.90 -7.36 -2.84
CA ASP A 99 -0.90 -6.30 -3.03
C ASP A 99 0.40 -6.89 -3.59
N CYS A 100 1.06 -6.15 -4.49
CA CYS A 100 2.32 -6.61 -5.11
C CYS A 100 3.41 -6.93 -4.08
N ALA A 101 3.37 -6.33 -2.90
CA ALA A 101 4.29 -6.63 -1.82
C ALA A 101 4.25 -8.10 -1.38
N PHE A 102 3.15 -8.83 -1.58
CA PHE A 102 3.07 -10.28 -1.28
C PHE A 102 3.96 -11.14 -2.17
N PHE A 103 4.41 -10.63 -3.31
CA PHE A 103 5.25 -11.36 -4.27
C PHE A 103 6.72 -11.00 -4.18
N PHE A 104 7.11 -10.16 -3.22
CA PHE A 104 8.50 -9.84 -2.95
C PHE A 104 9.19 -11.02 -2.25
N ASP A 105 10.48 -11.22 -2.51
CA ASP A 105 11.25 -12.27 -1.84
C ASP A 105 11.77 -11.78 -0.48
N TYR A 106 11.05 -12.12 0.58
CA TYR A 106 11.40 -11.77 1.97
C TYR A 106 12.44 -12.71 2.59
N ARG A 107 12.77 -13.85 1.96
CA ARG A 107 13.68 -14.87 2.54
C ARG A 107 15.01 -14.33 3.02
N PRO A 108 15.69 -13.39 2.32
CA PRO A 108 16.96 -12.85 2.79
C PRO A 108 16.86 -12.09 4.12
N TYR A 109 15.67 -11.65 4.51
CA TYR A 109 15.43 -10.82 5.69
C TYR A 109 14.84 -11.60 6.85
N LEU A 110 14.49 -12.89 6.67
CA LEU A 110 13.91 -13.72 7.72
C LEU A 110 14.91 -13.92 8.87
N ARG A 111 14.50 -13.47 10.06
CA ARG A 111 15.29 -13.63 11.29
C ARG A 111 14.42 -13.45 12.53
N HIS A 112 14.90 -13.96 13.66
CA HIS A 112 14.37 -13.56 14.94
C HIS A 112 14.69 -12.08 15.18
N GLY A 113 13.76 -11.39 15.81
CA GLY A 113 13.93 -9.99 16.20
C GLY A 113 13.61 -9.84 17.68
N ASP A 114 14.02 -8.72 18.27
CA ASP A 114 13.78 -8.39 19.66
C ASP A 114 13.04 -7.06 19.80
N GLY A 115 12.32 -6.88 20.91
CA GLY A 115 11.62 -5.63 21.21
C GLY A 115 10.52 -5.27 20.21
N CYS A 116 10.14 -4.00 20.22
CA CYS A 116 9.03 -3.47 19.45
C CYS A 116 9.46 -2.28 18.58
N LEU A 117 9.16 -2.34 17.29
CA LEU A 117 9.21 -1.20 16.39
C LEU A 117 7.88 -0.46 16.45
N VAL A 118 7.91 0.80 16.83
CA VAL A 118 6.76 1.71 16.70
C VAL A 118 6.98 2.54 15.43
N SER A 119 6.17 2.33 14.40
CA SER A 119 6.34 2.98 13.10
C SER A 119 5.01 3.47 12.55
N TYR A 120 4.51 4.52 13.19
CA TYR A 120 3.33 5.25 12.73
C TYR A 120 3.73 6.34 11.76
N ARG A 121 2.81 6.64 10.87
CA ARG A 121 2.97 7.71 9.90
C ARG A 121 2.90 9.09 10.57
N THR A 122 3.63 10.01 9.97
CA THR A 122 3.69 11.42 10.41
C THR A 122 3.22 12.36 9.29
N ASP A 123 2.33 11.90 8.42
CA ASP A 123 1.75 12.66 7.31
C ASP A 123 0.24 12.85 7.47
N VAL A 124 -0.39 13.49 6.49
CA VAL A 124 -1.81 13.88 6.50
C VAL A 124 -2.81 12.73 6.60
N GLU A 125 -2.40 11.49 6.40
CA GLU A 125 -3.27 10.32 6.61
C GLU A 125 -3.23 9.80 8.06
N SER A 126 -2.38 10.37 8.94
CA SER A 126 -2.36 9.99 10.36
C SER A 126 -3.67 10.39 11.03
N VAL A 127 -4.20 9.50 11.85
CA VAL A 127 -5.35 9.76 12.73
C VAL A 127 -4.93 9.84 14.21
N LEU A 128 -3.63 9.72 14.49
CA LEU A 128 -3.11 9.86 15.84
C LEU A 128 -3.04 11.34 16.22
N SER A 129 -3.65 11.68 17.34
CA SER A 129 -3.59 13.04 17.90
C SER A 129 -2.22 13.34 18.52
N VAL A 130 -1.54 12.32 19.00
CA VAL A 130 -0.18 12.40 19.58
C VAL A 130 0.67 11.28 19.00
N ILE A 131 1.82 11.63 18.47
CA ILE A 131 2.81 10.66 18.00
C ILE A 131 3.69 10.28 19.19
N PRO A 132 3.86 8.97 19.50
CA PRO A 132 4.74 8.54 20.58
C PRO A 132 6.18 9.02 20.38
N GLU A 133 6.90 9.36 21.45
CA GLU A 133 8.31 9.76 21.36
C GLU A 133 9.21 8.67 20.77
N SER A 134 8.87 7.39 21.03
CA SER A 134 9.57 6.24 20.47
C SER A 134 9.23 5.97 19.01
N ASN A 135 8.42 6.82 18.36
CA ASN A 135 8.00 6.59 16.97
C ASN A 135 9.14 6.76 15.98
N HIS A 136 9.34 5.77 15.16
CA HIS A 136 10.28 5.78 14.04
C HIS A 136 9.53 5.53 12.74
N ASP A 137 9.09 6.58 12.05
CA ASP A 137 8.44 6.47 10.74
C ASP A 137 9.45 6.02 9.68
N ILE A 138 9.74 4.71 9.63
CA ILE A 138 10.75 4.12 8.75
C ILE A 138 10.49 4.39 7.27
N SER A 139 9.25 4.66 6.88
CA SER A 139 8.94 5.01 5.48
C SER A 139 9.41 6.41 5.09
N LYS A 140 9.82 7.23 6.05
CA LYS A 140 10.43 8.54 5.81
C LYS A 140 11.92 8.57 6.12
N SER A 141 12.38 7.76 7.07
CA SER A 141 13.76 7.81 7.57
C SER A 141 14.71 6.86 6.86
N CYS A 142 14.23 5.71 6.37
CA CYS A 142 15.10 4.77 5.66
C CYS A 142 15.39 5.25 4.23
N SER A 143 16.64 5.12 3.83
CA SER A 143 17.18 5.57 2.53
C SER A 143 17.06 4.50 1.43
N SER A 144 16.82 3.25 1.81
CA SER A 144 16.70 2.13 0.88
C SER A 144 15.67 1.10 1.34
N LEU A 145 15.21 0.26 0.39
CA LEU A 145 14.34 -0.86 0.69
C LEU A 145 15.03 -1.89 1.61
N ASP A 146 16.32 -2.12 1.43
CA ASP A 146 17.10 -3.01 2.29
C ASP A 146 17.13 -2.52 3.73
N GLU A 147 17.46 -1.25 3.96
CA GLU A 147 17.45 -0.64 5.27
C GLU A 147 16.07 -0.73 5.94
N TRP A 148 15.02 -0.46 5.17
CA TRP A 148 13.64 -0.52 5.62
C TRP A 148 13.23 -1.95 6.03
N LEU A 149 13.54 -2.96 5.21
CA LEU A 149 13.27 -4.37 5.51
C LEU A 149 14.08 -4.88 6.71
N TRP A 150 15.38 -4.53 6.78
CA TRP A 150 16.22 -4.90 7.93
C TRP A 150 15.74 -4.25 9.21
N THR A 151 15.23 -3.02 9.16
CA THR A 151 14.66 -2.35 10.33
C THR A 151 13.44 -3.11 10.85
N ILE A 152 12.53 -3.52 9.99
CA ILE A 152 11.40 -4.37 10.38
C ILE A 152 11.88 -5.72 10.92
N ALA A 153 12.80 -6.38 10.20
CA ALA A 153 13.26 -7.73 10.51
C ALA A 153 13.91 -7.86 11.89
N ARG A 154 14.55 -6.81 12.40
CA ARG A 154 15.23 -6.80 13.71
C ARG A 154 14.29 -6.80 14.90
N HIS A 155 13.00 -6.54 14.71
CA HIS A 155 12.03 -6.45 15.80
C HIS A 155 11.13 -7.68 15.86
N ALA A 156 10.68 -8.06 17.06
CA ALA A 156 9.74 -9.17 17.29
C ALA A 156 8.29 -8.70 17.08
N VAL A 157 8.01 -7.46 17.47
CA VAL A 157 6.69 -6.83 17.38
C VAL A 157 6.80 -5.57 16.53
N VAL A 158 5.78 -5.29 15.72
CA VAL A 158 5.70 -4.06 14.93
C VAL A 158 4.34 -3.39 15.16
N ARG A 159 4.37 -2.14 15.57
CA ARG A 159 3.17 -1.29 15.72
C ARG A 159 3.14 -0.25 14.60
N THR A 160 2.06 -0.23 13.81
CA THR A 160 2.03 0.62 12.63
C THR A 160 0.61 0.94 12.14
N ASP A 161 0.47 2.05 11.42
CA ASP A 161 -0.69 2.44 10.60
C ASP A 161 -0.36 2.50 9.10
N ARG A 162 0.84 1.99 8.72
CA ARG A 162 1.29 1.93 7.34
C ARG A 162 1.04 0.56 6.73
N ALA A 163 0.26 0.51 5.65
CA ALA A 163 -0.13 -0.73 4.99
C ALA A 163 1.07 -1.61 4.60
N HIS A 164 2.09 -1.05 3.94
CA HIS A 164 3.25 -1.84 3.52
C HIS A 164 4.14 -2.27 4.68
N VAL A 165 4.25 -1.47 5.76
CA VAL A 165 4.95 -1.91 6.99
C VAL A 165 4.22 -3.11 7.61
N MET A 166 2.89 -3.05 7.69
CA MET A 166 2.05 -4.14 8.18
C MET A 166 2.24 -5.42 7.34
N ILE A 167 2.15 -5.30 6.01
CA ILE A 167 2.32 -6.44 5.09
C ILE A 167 3.72 -7.05 5.24
N ALA A 168 4.76 -6.25 5.16
CA ALA A 168 6.14 -6.72 5.25
C ALA A 168 6.44 -7.36 6.60
N ALA A 169 5.99 -6.76 7.71
CA ALA A 169 6.15 -7.32 9.04
C ALA A 169 5.45 -8.67 9.19
N ALA A 170 4.22 -8.81 8.68
CA ALA A 170 3.49 -10.07 8.69
C ALA A 170 4.22 -11.15 7.88
N LEU A 171 4.71 -10.84 6.67
CA LEU A 171 5.44 -11.77 5.81
C LEU A 171 6.85 -12.09 6.35
N LEU A 172 7.42 -11.24 7.19
CA LEU A 172 8.64 -11.50 7.96
C LEU A 172 8.37 -12.29 9.25
N GLY A 173 7.13 -12.72 9.50
CA GLY A 173 6.74 -13.53 10.65
C GLY A 173 6.70 -12.76 11.97
N LYS A 174 6.53 -11.44 11.94
CA LYS A 174 6.44 -10.60 13.14
C LYS A 174 5.03 -10.56 13.68
N VAL A 175 4.88 -10.35 14.99
CA VAL A 175 3.60 -9.94 15.57
C VAL A 175 3.32 -8.51 15.17
N VAL A 176 2.14 -8.24 14.63
CA VAL A 176 1.79 -6.91 14.13
C VAL A 176 0.57 -6.37 14.85
N ASP A 177 0.76 -5.25 15.53
CA ASP A 177 -0.29 -4.44 16.11
C ASP A 177 -0.56 -3.26 15.14
N TYR A 178 -1.70 -3.25 14.44
CA TYR A 178 -1.97 -2.17 13.49
C TYR A 178 -3.03 -1.20 13.99
N TRP A 179 -2.85 0.05 13.56
CA TRP A 179 -3.81 1.13 13.75
C TRP A 179 -4.48 1.48 12.43
N THR A 180 -5.66 2.06 12.49
CA THR A 180 -6.34 2.57 11.29
C THR A 180 -5.66 3.84 10.78
N SER A 181 -5.74 4.10 9.49
CA SER A 181 -5.45 5.39 8.87
C SER A 181 -6.76 6.16 8.62
N SER A 182 -6.68 7.34 8.04
CA SER A 182 -7.85 8.22 7.77
C SER A 182 -8.94 7.59 6.90
N TYR A 183 -8.67 6.44 6.26
CA TYR A 183 -9.63 5.69 5.45
C TYR A 183 -9.40 4.17 5.56
N HIS A 184 -10.25 3.38 4.92
CA HIS A 184 -10.39 1.93 5.10
C HIS A 184 -9.15 1.07 4.76
N LYS A 185 -8.12 1.59 4.11
CA LYS A 185 -7.00 0.84 3.52
C LYS A 185 -6.37 -0.19 4.46
N VAL A 186 -5.91 0.24 5.64
CA VAL A 186 -5.15 -0.62 6.53
C VAL A 186 -6.00 -1.77 7.08
N PRO A 187 -7.18 -1.52 7.69
CA PRO A 187 -8.04 -2.60 8.15
C PRO A 187 -8.53 -3.50 7.02
N ALA A 188 -8.86 -2.95 5.86
CA ALA A 188 -9.38 -3.74 4.74
C ALA A 188 -8.31 -4.69 4.15
N ILE A 189 -7.04 -4.29 4.09
CA ILE A 189 -5.93 -5.17 3.70
C ILE A 189 -5.71 -6.26 4.77
N ALA A 190 -5.73 -5.90 6.06
CA ALA A 190 -5.60 -6.88 7.13
C ALA A 190 -6.70 -7.94 7.05
N ASP A 191 -7.95 -7.52 6.88
CA ASP A 191 -9.11 -8.40 6.77
C ASP A 191 -9.12 -9.28 5.53
N TYR A 192 -8.57 -8.81 4.43
CA TYR A 192 -8.55 -9.57 3.19
C TYR A 192 -7.34 -10.51 3.08
N ALA A 193 -6.15 -10.00 3.38
CA ALA A 193 -4.91 -10.66 2.99
C ALA A 193 -4.10 -11.23 4.18
N LEU A 194 -4.35 -10.79 5.42
CA LEU A 194 -3.51 -11.11 6.57
C LEU A 194 -4.22 -11.89 7.68
N ARG A 195 -5.39 -12.47 7.43
CA ARG A 195 -6.17 -13.22 8.44
C ARG A 195 -5.45 -14.40 9.07
N SER A 196 -4.53 -15.03 8.33
CA SER A 196 -3.75 -16.17 8.81
C SER A 196 -2.43 -15.78 9.48
N PHE A 197 -2.15 -14.49 9.57
CA PHE A 197 -0.93 -13.95 10.17
C PHE A 197 -1.20 -13.41 11.58
N PRO A 198 -0.19 -13.29 12.46
CA PRO A 198 -0.33 -12.72 13.80
C PRO A 198 -0.50 -11.18 13.73
N VAL A 199 -1.55 -10.74 13.07
CA VAL A 199 -1.89 -9.32 12.82
C VAL A 199 -3.18 -9.00 13.54
N ARG A 200 -3.16 -7.98 14.40
CA ARG A 200 -4.34 -7.56 15.17
C ARG A 200 -4.50 -6.06 15.16
N ARG A 201 -5.75 -5.63 15.13
CA ARG A 201 -6.09 -4.23 15.32
C ARG A 201 -5.96 -3.86 16.79
N ILE A 202 -5.39 -2.69 17.05
CA ILE A 202 -5.35 -2.11 18.39
C ILE A 202 -6.19 -0.83 18.44
N GLU A 203 -6.74 -0.51 19.62
CA GLU A 203 -7.51 0.72 19.85
C GLU A 203 -6.65 1.78 20.56
N PRO A 204 -6.92 3.10 20.39
CA PRO A 204 -6.08 4.18 20.92
C PRO A 204 -5.83 4.10 22.42
N GLU A 205 -6.84 3.75 23.16
CA GLU A 205 -6.81 3.71 24.63
C GLU A 205 -5.84 2.68 25.20
N ASN A 206 -5.47 1.67 24.41
CA ASN A 206 -4.53 0.64 24.82
C ASN A 206 -3.06 1.00 24.53
N GLN A 207 -2.78 2.10 23.82
CA GLN A 207 -1.42 2.51 23.50
C GLN A 207 -0.69 3.18 24.65
N PHE A 208 -1.41 3.80 25.58
CA PHE A 208 -0.82 4.59 26.67
C PHE A 208 -0.81 3.88 28.03
N ARG A 209 -1.25 2.61 28.10
CA ARG A 209 -1.30 1.84 29.37
C ARG A 209 -0.12 0.89 29.58
N ILE A 210 0.93 0.96 28.81
CA ILE A 210 2.14 0.12 29.03
C ILE A 210 3.32 1.03 29.34
N ALA A 211 3.35 1.59 30.51
CA ALA A 211 4.53 2.00 31.26
C ALA A 211 4.08 2.50 32.64
N SER A 212 3.83 1.60 33.54
CA SER A 212 3.90 1.81 35.00
C SER A 212 4.45 0.55 35.62
#